data_d78ae158cbf2c1f06075d31058dbcbc1
#
_entry.id   d78ae158cbf2c1f06075d31058dbcbc1
#
_cell.length_a   1.000
_cell.length_b   1.000
_cell.length_c   1.000
_cell.angle_alpha   90.00
_cell.angle_beta   90.00
_cell.angle_gamma   90.00
#
_symmetry.space_group_name_H-M   'P 1'
#
loop_
_entity.id
_entity.type
_entity.pdbx_description
1 polymer ?
#
loop_
_entity_poly.entity_id
_entity_poly.type
_entity_poly.pdbx_seq_one_letter_code
_entity_poly.pdbx_strand_id
1 'polypeptide(L)'
;MKTLPLLLCACALGLSACAGDKPNRKPPEAPWHPATEMLTKYVKNPDGSLTRAQMEEGLRADFAAADKNKTGCLDTDETRAINQERLAQDQSTASPLVDFTGKGCIDFTQFANTPRSLFDALDRDNNGVLTKYELRPWEPAPKKDDDQTKPASGRHHRHGGDAGGN
;
A
#
# COMPACT_ATOMS: atom_id res chain seq x y z
N MET A 1 -20.06 -40.68 70.16
CA MET A 1 -18.83 -41.38 69.92
C MET A 1 -18.88 -41.97 68.52
N LYS A 2 -18.28 -41.25 67.52
CA LYS A 2 -18.07 -41.77 66.17
C LYS A 2 -16.78 -41.17 65.65
N THR A 3 -15.78 -42.01 65.53
CA THR A 3 -14.43 -41.75 65.09
C THR A 3 -14.39 -41.49 63.59
N LEU A 4 -13.77 -40.42 63.19
CA LEU A 4 -13.54 -40.02 61.81
C LEU A 4 -12.15 -40.49 61.38
N PRO A 5 -12.00 -41.22 60.27
CA PRO A 5 -10.65 -41.54 59.78
C PRO A 5 -10.06 -40.40 58.93
N LEU A 6 -8.82 -40.11 59.23
CA LEU A 6 -7.95 -39.18 58.55
C LEU A 6 -7.54 -39.77 57.19
N LEU A 7 -7.94 -39.12 56.07
CA LEU A 7 -7.51 -39.50 54.72
C LEU A 7 -6.31 -38.63 54.35
N LEU A 8 -5.12 -39.24 54.31
CA LEU A 8 -3.92 -38.65 53.78
C LEU A 8 -4.04 -38.56 52.24
N CYS A 9 -4.14 -37.36 51.72
CA CYS A 9 -4.06 -37.11 50.29
C CYS A 9 -2.60 -36.79 49.92
N ALA A 10 -1.93 -37.74 49.27
CA ALA A 10 -0.59 -37.59 48.73
C ALA A 10 -0.67 -36.71 47.47
N CYS A 11 -0.21 -35.49 47.56
CA CYS A 11 -0.02 -34.60 46.37
C CYS A 11 1.21 -35.06 45.59
N ALA A 12 0.99 -35.78 44.50
CA ALA A 12 2.01 -36.01 43.49
C ALA A 12 2.18 -34.74 42.68
N LEU A 13 3.36 -34.08 42.84
CA LEU A 13 3.77 -32.94 42.02
C LEU A 13 4.12 -33.44 40.61
N GLY A 14 3.13 -33.42 39.72
CA GLY A 14 3.32 -33.59 38.29
C GLY A 14 3.80 -32.25 37.70
N LEU A 15 5.07 -32.16 37.39
CA LEU A 15 5.61 -31.08 36.53
C LEU A 15 5.09 -31.34 35.11
N SER A 16 3.90 -30.78 34.78
CA SER A 16 3.47 -30.64 33.41
C SER A 16 4.30 -29.53 32.76
N ALA A 17 5.29 -29.95 31.97
CA ALA A 17 5.93 -29.09 31.03
C ALA A 17 4.89 -28.58 30.03
N CYS A 18 4.43 -27.34 30.17
CA CYS A 18 3.68 -26.65 29.16
C CYS A 18 4.63 -26.42 27.98
N ALA A 19 4.69 -27.36 27.05
CA ALA A 19 5.12 -27.11 25.70
C ALA A 19 4.09 -26.15 25.10
N GLY A 20 4.34 -24.85 25.21
CA GLY A 20 3.55 -23.85 24.57
C GLY A 20 3.64 -24.04 23.06
N ASP A 21 2.63 -24.69 22.49
CA ASP A 21 2.36 -24.62 21.07
C ASP A 21 2.28 -23.14 20.71
N LYS A 22 3.35 -22.62 20.10
CA LYS A 22 3.30 -21.30 19.48
C LYS A 22 2.20 -21.37 18.42
N PRO A 23 1.13 -20.56 18.55
CA PRO A 23 0.13 -20.57 17.52
C PRO A 23 0.86 -20.31 16.20
N ASN A 24 0.74 -21.25 15.28
CA ASN A 24 1.22 -21.12 13.90
C ASN A 24 0.46 -19.93 13.30
N ARG A 25 0.91 -18.72 13.61
CA ARG A 25 0.42 -17.52 12.96
C ARG A 25 0.91 -17.64 11.53
N LYS A 26 0.02 -18.05 10.64
CA LYS A 26 0.24 -17.80 9.22
C LYS A 26 0.77 -16.38 9.08
N PRO A 27 1.87 -16.17 8.33
CA PRO A 27 2.27 -14.81 7.99
C PRO A 27 1.04 -14.10 7.42
N PRO A 28 0.83 -12.82 7.73
CA PRO A 28 -0.30 -12.09 7.17
C PRO A 28 -0.31 -12.28 5.67
N GLU A 29 -1.44 -12.79 5.15
CA GLU A 29 -1.62 -13.21 3.75
C GLU A 29 -1.70 -12.00 2.83
N ALA A 30 -0.92 -11.16 2.80
CA ALA A 30 -0.56 -10.04 1.94
C ALA A 30 -0.04 -8.90 2.80
N PRO A 31 1.05 -8.27 2.41
CA PRO A 31 1.43 -7.02 3.03
C PRO A 31 0.25 -6.05 2.86
N TRP A 32 -0.08 -5.35 3.94
CA TRP A 32 -1.06 -4.26 3.90
C TRP A 32 -0.69 -3.31 2.76
N HIS A 33 -1.59 -3.18 1.78
CA HIS A 33 -1.41 -2.27 0.67
C HIS A 33 -2.09 -0.95 1.04
N PRO A 34 -1.37 0.16 1.03
CA PRO A 34 -2.01 1.45 1.20
C PRO A 34 -3.08 1.61 0.11
N ALA A 35 -4.11 2.37 0.41
CA ALA A 35 -5.29 2.55 -0.45
C ALA A 35 -4.97 3.23 -1.80
N THR A 36 -3.99 2.70 -2.52
CA THR A 36 -3.65 3.17 -3.87
C THR A 36 -4.80 2.96 -4.85
N GLU A 37 -5.73 2.07 -4.52
CA GLU A 37 -6.98 1.90 -5.28
C GLU A 37 -7.77 3.21 -5.39
N MET A 38 -7.68 4.08 -4.38
CA MET A 38 -8.24 5.42 -4.45
C MET A 38 -7.69 6.24 -5.64
N LEU A 39 -6.46 5.98 -6.07
CA LEU A 39 -5.83 6.63 -7.20
C LEU A 39 -5.97 5.83 -8.49
N THR A 40 -5.92 4.51 -8.43
CA THR A 40 -5.95 3.63 -9.61
C THR A 40 -7.23 3.78 -10.43
N LYS A 41 -8.34 4.15 -9.81
CA LYS A 41 -9.59 4.42 -10.51
C LYS A 41 -9.51 5.58 -11.52
N TYR A 42 -8.52 6.46 -11.39
CA TYR A 42 -8.30 7.58 -12.31
C TYR A 42 -7.30 7.26 -13.42
N VAL A 43 -6.69 6.09 -13.41
CA VAL A 43 -5.74 5.68 -14.46
C VAL A 43 -6.48 5.47 -15.76
N LYS A 44 -6.14 6.28 -16.76
CA LYS A 44 -6.70 6.19 -18.13
C LYS A 44 -5.63 5.85 -19.16
N ASN A 45 -4.34 5.96 -18.79
CA ASN A 45 -3.23 5.74 -19.70
C ASN A 45 -2.99 4.23 -19.94
N PRO A 46 -2.73 3.81 -21.20
CA PRO A 46 -2.52 2.39 -21.54
C PRO A 46 -1.31 1.77 -20.85
N ASP A 47 -0.31 2.58 -20.49
CA ASP A 47 0.89 2.16 -19.76
C ASP A 47 0.67 1.99 -18.25
N GLY A 48 -0.55 2.29 -17.78
CA GLY A 48 -0.91 2.22 -16.37
C GLY A 48 -0.39 3.39 -15.52
N SER A 49 0.08 4.46 -16.16
CA SER A 49 0.49 5.68 -15.46
C SER A 49 -0.70 6.58 -15.10
N LEU A 50 -0.52 7.44 -14.09
CA LEU A 50 -1.49 8.42 -13.65
C LEU A 50 -0.82 9.79 -13.54
N THR A 51 -1.24 10.77 -14.32
CA THR A 51 -0.78 12.15 -14.15
C THR A 51 -1.56 12.85 -13.05
N ARG A 52 -0.92 13.83 -12.40
CA ARG A 52 -1.59 14.71 -11.43
C ARG A 52 -2.83 15.38 -12.00
N ALA A 53 -2.75 15.83 -13.25
CA ALA A 53 -3.87 16.47 -13.94
C ALA A 53 -5.07 15.51 -14.10
N GLN A 54 -4.84 14.26 -14.48
CA GLN A 54 -5.88 13.23 -14.58
C GLN A 54 -6.53 12.94 -13.22
N MET A 55 -5.73 12.83 -12.16
CA MET A 55 -6.25 12.67 -10.81
C MET A 55 -7.13 13.86 -10.38
N GLU A 56 -6.65 15.08 -10.58
CA GLU A 56 -7.41 16.29 -10.24
C GLU A 56 -8.72 16.42 -11.02
N GLU A 57 -8.72 16.08 -12.31
CA GLU A 57 -9.93 16.02 -13.13
C GLU A 57 -10.93 14.99 -12.59
N GLY A 58 -10.44 13.78 -12.27
CA GLY A 58 -11.25 12.72 -11.71
C GLY A 58 -11.82 13.10 -10.34
N LEU A 59 -11.03 13.70 -9.46
CA LEU A 59 -11.49 14.18 -8.16
C LEU A 59 -12.58 15.24 -8.27
N ARG A 60 -12.47 16.16 -9.23
CA ARG A 60 -13.52 17.17 -9.48
C ARG A 60 -14.80 16.53 -9.96
N ALA A 61 -14.70 15.54 -10.84
CA ALA A 61 -15.85 14.79 -11.33
C ALA A 61 -16.55 14.03 -10.20
N ASP A 62 -15.78 13.34 -9.35
CA ASP A 62 -16.31 12.60 -8.20
C ASP A 62 -16.97 13.53 -7.18
N PHE A 63 -16.34 14.65 -6.88
CA PHE A 63 -16.91 15.65 -5.97
C PHE A 63 -18.24 16.21 -6.51
N ALA A 64 -18.27 16.59 -7.80
CA ALA A 64 -19.48 17.11 -8.43
C ALA A 64 -20.60 16.06 -8.51
N ALA A 65 -20.26 14.77 -8.63
CA ALA A 65 -21.24 13.68 -8.59
C ALA A 65 -21.80 13.44 -7.19
N ALA A 66 -20.99 13.72 -6.16
CA ALA A 66 -21.38 13.57 -4.76
C ALA A 66 -22.19 14.76 -4.25
N ASP A 67 -21.87 15.98 -4.68
CA ASP A 67 -22.58 17.22 -4.37
C ASP A 67 -23.90 17.30 -5.16
N LYS A 68 -24.89 16.53 -4.70
CA LYS A 68 -26.18 16.37 -5.39
C LYS A 68 -27.01 17.64 -5.34
N ASN A 69 -26.93 18.38 -4.26
CA ASN A 69 -27.64 19.62 -4.04
C ASN A 69 -26.92 20.83 -4.68
N LYS A 70 -25.70 20.64 -5.24
CA LYS A 70 -24.88 21.64 -5.95
C LYS A 70 -24.55 22.87 -5.11
N THR A 71 -24.29 22.66 -3.84
CA THR A 71 -23.91 23.75 -2.91
C THR A 71 -22.43 24.08 -2.97
N GLY A 72 -21.60 23.23 -3.62
CA GLY A 72 -20.15 23.33 -3.62
C GLY A 72 -19.52 22.80 -2.33
N CYS A 73 -20.30 22.11 -1.50
CA CYS A 73 -19.87 21.57 -0.23
C CYS A 73 -20.70 20.32 0.10
N LEU A 74 -20.04 19.21 0.40
CA LEU A 74 -20.73 17.97 0.76
C LEU A 74 -21.28 18.09 2.19
N ASP A 75 -22.57 17.98 2.33
CA ASP A 75 -23.23 17.95 3.62
C ASP A 75 -23.04 16.61 4.36
N THR A 76 -23.63 16.49 5.54
CA THR A 76 -23.49 15.29 6.37
C THR A 76 -24.04 14.04 5.70
N ASP A 77 -25.14 14.14 4.95
CA ASP A 77 -25.76 12.99 4.32
C ASP A 77 -24.98 12.55 3.06
N GLU A 78 -24.52 13.50 2.26
CA GLU A 78 -23.66 13.26 1.10
C GLU A 78 -22.31 12.67 1.54
N THR A 79 -21.70 13.21 2.58
CA THR A 79 -20.46 12.68 3.19
C THR A 79 -20.65 11.25 3.71
N ARG A 80 -21.78 10.99 4.38
CA ARG A 80 -22.12 9.66 4.88
C ARG A 80 -22.27 8.65 3.75
N ALA A 81 -22.92 9.03 2.67
CA ALA A 81 -23.10 8.17 1.49
C ALA A 81 -21.76 7.75 0.89
N ILE A 82 -20.81 8.69 0.73
CA ILE A 82 -19.46 8.40 0.24
C ILE A 82 -18.71 7.45 1.20
N ASN A 83 -18.78 7.71 2.50
CA ASN A 83 -18.10 6.87 3.48
C ASN A 83 -18.67 5.45 3.51
N GLN A 84 -19.98 5.29 3.32
CA GLN A 84 -20.62 3.97 3.20
C GLN A 84 -20.18 3.24 1.94
N GLU A 85 -20.10 3.93 0.80
CA GLU A 85 -19.61 3.35 -0.45
C GLU A 85 -18.15 2.90 -0.32
N ARG A 86 -17.29 3.73 0.24
CA ARG A 86 -15.88 3.37 0.49
C ARG A 86 -15.74 2.13 1.38
N LEU A 87 -16.55 2.05 2.44
CA LEU A 87 -16.56 0.89 3.33
C LEU A 87 -17.05 -0.37 2.62
N ALA A 88 -18.08 -0.26 1.77
CA ALA A 88 -18.61 -1.38 1.01
C ALA A 88 -17.62 -1.92 -0.04
N GLN A 89 -16.75 -1.08 -0.56
CA GLN A 89 -15.69 -1.45 -1.51
C GLN A 89 -14.41 -1.97 -0.81
N ASP A 90 -14.47 -2.24 0.49
CA ASP A 90 -13.33 -2.64 1.34
C ASP A 90 -12.15 -1.64 1.30
N GLN A 91 -12.44 -0.39 0.99
CA GLN A 91 -11.48 0.70 1.12
C GLN A 91 -11.34 1.14 2.59
N SER A 92 -11.34 0.17 3.49
CA SER A 92 -11.27 0.40 4.94
C SER A 92 -9.99 1.12 5.37
N THR A 93 -8.98 1.14 4.50
CA THR A 93 -7.74 1.91 4.68
C THR A 93 -7.85 3.35 4.16
N ALA A 94 -8.89 3.67 3.40
CA ALA A 94 -9.17 5.04 3.03
C ALA A 94 -9.73 5.76 4.27
N SER A 95 -9.02 6.78 4.74
CA SER A 95 -9.51 7.63 5.82
C SER A 95 -10.92 8.12 5.48
N PRO A 96 -11.89 8.01 6.41
CA PRO A 96 -13.22 8.54 6.17
C PRO A 96 -13.13 10.04 5.92
N LEU A 97 -14.02 10.55 5.09
CA LEU A 97 -14.19 11.99 4.96
C LEU A 97 -14.70 12.55 6.28
N VAL A 98 -13.97 13.47 6.85
CA VAL A 98 -14.29 14.14 8.11
C VAL A 98 -14.11 15.63 7.91
N ASP A 99 -15.04 16.42 8.42
CA ASP A 99 -14.91 17.88 8.43
C ASP A 99 -13.90 18.32 9.50
N PHE A 100 -12.65 18.50 9.09
CA PHE A 100 -11.57 18.98 9.95
C PHE A 100 -11.65 20.49 10.24
N THR A 101 -12.49 21.21 9.50
CA THR A 101 -12.58 22.68 9.62
C THR A 101 -13.73 23.12 10.50
N GLY A 102 -14.67 22.23 10.82
CA GLY A 102 -15.85 22.53 11.61
C GLY A 102 -16.85 23.45 10.90
N LYS A 103 -16.80 23.51 9.56
CA LYS A 103 -17.74 24.32 8.75
C LYS A 103 -19.11 23.65 8.62
N GLY A 104 -19.24 22.40 9.05
CA GLY A 104 -20.47 21.61 8.90
C GLY A 104 -20.63 20.96 7.54
N CYS A 105 -19.64 21.07 6.65
CA CYS A 105 -19.61 20.42 5.35
C CYS A 105 -18.17 20.24 4.86
N ILE A 106 -17.97 19.38 3.86
CA ILE A 106 -16.66 19.11 3.27
C ILE A 106 -16.54 19.79 1.92
N ASP A 107 -15.67 20.78 1.81
CA ASP A 107 -15.35 21.43 0.56
C ASP A 107 -14.43 20.56 -0.32
N PHE A 108 -14.24 20.96 -1.59
CA PHE A 108 -13.40 20.22 -2.54
C PHE A 108 -11.95 20.08 -2.04
N THR A 109 -11.41 21.05 -1.31
CA THR A 109 -10.04 20.99 -0.79
C THR A 109 -9.91 19.88 0.24
N GLN A 110 -10.85 19.79 1.18
CA GLN A 110 -10.90 18.71 2.16
C GLN A 110 -11.12 17.34 1.50
N PHE A 111 -12.04 17.26 0.52
CA PHE A 111 -12.31 16.03 -0.23
C PHE A 111 -11.08 15.50 -0.95
N ALA A 112 -10.32 16.39 -1.58
CA ALA A 112 -9.14 16.05 -2.38
C ALA A 112 -7.85 15.87 -1.56
N ASN A 113 -7.85 16.21 -0.28
CA ASN A 113 -6.63 16.24 0.55
C ASN A 113 -5.94 14.86 0.63
N THR A 114 -6.69 13.82 0.97
CA THR A 114 -6.10 12.47 1.11
C THR A 114 -5.55 11.93 -0.22
N PRO A 115 -6.27 11.96 -1.36
CA PRO A 115 -5.71 11.56 -2.65
C PRO A 115 -4.48 12.35 -3.06
N ARG A 116 -4.45 13.66 -2.83
CA ARG A 116 -3.29 14.51 -3.13
C ARG A 116 -2.09 14.12 -2.30
N SER A 117 -2.26 13.98 -0.99
CA SER A 117 -1.19 13.55 -0.08
C SER A 117 -0.64 12.16 -0.45
N LEU A 118 -1.52 11.25 -0.86
CA LEU A 118 -1.12 9.94 -1.32
C LEU A 118 -0.35 10.00 -2.63
N PHE A 119 -0.80 10.83 -3.58
CA PHE A 119 -0.08 11.07 -4.83
C PHE A 119 1.33 11.59 -4.56
N ASP A 120 1.45 12.62 -3.71
CA ASP A 120 2.74 13.22 -3.34
C ASP A 120 3.68 12.22 -2.65
N ALA A 121 3.14 11.32 -1.83
CA ALA A 121 3.92 10.30 -1.17
C ALA A 121 4.44 9.20 -2.13
N LEU A 122 3.73 8.96 -3.21
CA LEU A 122 4.07 7.94 -4.21
C LEU A 122 4.95 8.48 -5.35
N ASP A 123 4.80 9.76 -5.70
CA ASP A 123 5.58 10.48 -6.72
C ASP A 123 6.98 10.78 -6.18
N ARG A 124 7.85 9.76 -6.21
CA ARG A 124 9.17 9.82 -5.55
C ARG A 124 10.17 10.72 -6.26
N ASP A 125 10.05 10.84 -7.55
CA ASP A 125 10.92 11.67 -8.38
C ASP A 125 10.33 13.08 -8.63
N ASN A 126 9.14 13.36 -8.09
CA ASN A 126 8.41 14.63 -8.18
C ASN A 126 8.20 15.10 -9.63
N ASN A 127 7.96 14.15 -10.54
CA ASN A 127 7.74 14.47 -11.96
C ASN A 127 6.26 14.75 -12.28
N GLY A 128 5.34 14.59 -11.31
CA GLY A 128 3.91 14.78 -11.47
C GLY A 128 3.19 13.65 -12.19
N VAL A 129 3.85 12.49 -12.33
CA VAL A 129 3.31 11.30 -12.98
C VAL A 129 3.61 10.08 -12.14
N LEU A 130 2.61 9.39 -11.66
CA LEU A 130 2.79 8.09 -11.04
C LEU A 130 2.88 7.02 -12.12
N THR A 131 4.00 6.32 -12.16
CA THR A 131 4.14 5.10 -12.95
C THR A 131 3.34 3.97 -12.35
N LYS A 132 3.08 2.90 -13.09
CA LYS A 132 2.42 1.71 -12.56
C LYS A 132 3.16 1.10 -11.35
N TYR A 133 4.48 1.27 -11.26
CA TYR A 133 5.30 0.78 -10.13
C TYR A 133 5.22 1.68 -8.90
N GLU A 134 5.04 2.97 -9.09
CA GLU A 134 4.77 3.90 -7.99
C GLU A 134 3.36 3.75 -7.44
N LEU A 135 2.39 3.46 -8.31
CA LEU A 135 1.02 3.12 -7.90
C LEU A 135 0.93 1.78 -7.17
N ARG A 136 1.89 0.86 -7.41
CA ARG A 136 1.95 -0.46 -6.78
C ARG A 136 3.33 -0.73 -6.20
N PRO A 137 3.73 0.00 -5.15
CA PRO A 137 5.09 -0.07 -4.62
C PRO A 137 5.47 -1.44 -4.05
N TRP A 138 4.53 -2.37 -3.91
CA TRP A 138 4.75 -3.78 -3.53
C TRP A 138 5.06 -4.69 -4.72
N GLU A 139 4.80 -4.26 -5.95
CA GLU A 139 5.22 -4.99 -7.14
C GLU A 139 6.70 -4.68 -7.41
N PRO A 140 7.56 -5.70 -7.55
CA PRO A 140 8.95 -5.46 -7.87
C PRO A 140 9.05 -4.76 -9.22
N ALA A 141 9.76 -3.64 -9.26
CA ALA A 141 10.10 -3.02 -10.54
C ALA A 141 10.87 -4.02 -11.41
N PRO A 142 10.67 -4.03 -12.74
CA PRO A 142 11.49 -4.87 -13.61
C PRO A 142 12.95 -4.53 -13.37
N LYS A 143 13.77 -5.55 -13.18
CA LYS A 143 15.22 -5.36 -13.13
C LYS A 143 15.61 -4.64 -14.40
N LYS A 144 16.23 -3.47 -14.32
CA LYS A 144 16.90 -2.88 -15.45
C LYS A 144 17.96 -3.90 -15.86
N ASP A 145 17.85 -4.41 -17.07
CA ASP A 145 18.88 -5.25 -17.63
C ASP A 145 20.13 -4.38 -17.80
N ASP A 146 20.96 -4.33 -16.77
CA ASP A 146 22.26 -3.65 -16.76
C ASP A 146 23.28 -4.38 -17.67
N ASP A 147 22.81 -5.25 -18.59
CA ASP A 147 23.67 -6.10 -19.40
C ASP A 147 23.79 -5.68 -20.87
N GLN A 148 23.83 -4.37 -21.16
CA GLN A 148 24.17 -3.95 -22.51
C GLN A 148 25.32 -2.95 -22.63
N THR A 149 26.23 -2.88 -21.67
CA THR A 149 27.49 -2.15 -21.89
C THR A 149 28.69 -2.82 -21.22
N LYS A 150 28.90 -4.10 -21.49
CA LYS A 150 30.22 -4.66 -21.30
C LYS A 150 30.94 -4.58 -22.66
N PRO A 151 31.86 -3.65 -22.87
CA PRO A 151 32.64 -3.63 -24.07
C PRO A 151 33.43 -4.95 -24.10
N ALA A 152 33.34 -5.66 -25.21
CA ALA A 152 34.10 -6.89 -25.45
C ALA A 152 35.57 -6.57 -25.17
N SER A 153 36.10 -7.08 -24.07
CA SER A 153 37.51 -6.99 -23.74
C SER A 153 38.24 -7.78 -24.83
N GLY A 154 38.91 -7.05 -25.74
CA GLY A 154 39.74 -7.61 -26.78
C GLY A 154 40.74 -8.59 -26.18
N ARG A 155 40.66 -9.82 -26.62
CA ARG A 155 41.72 -10.81 -26.41
C ARG A 155 42.95 -10.30 -27.15
N HIS A 156 43.91 -9.74 -26.39
CA HIS A 156 45.26 -9.55 -26.93
C HIS A 156 45.88 -10.93 -27.16
N HIS A 157 45.90 -11.36 -28.39
CA HIS A 157 46.80 -12.42 -28.86
C HIS A 157 48.25 -11.91 -28.70
N ARG A 158 48.94 -12.38 -27.68
CA ARG A 158 50.41 -12.29 -27.66
C ARG A 158 50.94 -13.22 -28.71
N HIS A 159 51.41 -12.64 -29.84
CA HIS A 159 52.33 -13.33 -30.73
C HIS A 159 53.67 -13.45 -29.99
N GLY A 160 54.05 -14.68 -29.69
CA GLY A 160 55.40 -15.03 -29.35
C GLY A 160 56.26 -14.92 -30.63
N GLY A 161 57.19 -13.97 -30.62
CA GLY A 161 58.24 -13.92 -31.61
C GLY A 161 59.42 -14.72 -31.13
N ASP A 162 59.63 -15.90 -31.75
CA ASP A 162 60.91 -16.59 -31.76
C ASP A 162 61.91 -15.78 -32.57
N ALA A 163 63.01 -15.39 -31.95
CA ALA A 163 64.21 -14.94 -32.64
C ALA A 163 65.30 -15.92 -32.32
N GLY A 164 65.44 -16.88 -33.23
CA GLY A 164 66.64 -17.70 -33.30
C GLY A 164 67.82 -16.98 -34.01
N GLY A 165 68.93 -17.11 -33.47
CA GLY A 165 70.21 -17.47 -33.88
C GLY A 165 70.96 -16.67 -34.96
N ASN A 166 72.04 -16.15 -34.72
CA ASN A 166 73.37 -16.53 -35.16
C ASN A 166 74.38 -15.47 -34.64
#